data_8f5a4a828a76017a7e0d0c059b3edef7
#
_entry.id   8f5a4a828a76017a7e0d0c059b3edef7
#
_cell.length_a   1.000
_cell.length_b   1.000
_cell.length_c   1.000
_cell.angle_alpha   90.00
_cell.angle_beta   90.00
_cell.angle_gamma   90.00
#
_symmetry.space_group_name_H-M   'P 1'
#
loop_
_entity.id
_entity.type
_entity.pdbx_description
1 polymer ?
#
loop_
_entity_poly.entity_id
_entity_poly.type
_entity_poly.pdbx_seq_one_letter_code
_entity_poly.pdbx_strand_id
1 'polypeptide(L)'
;MGIETEFGVTCTFHGHRRLSPDEVARYLFRRVVSWGRSSNVFLRNGARLYLDVGSHPEYATAECDNLTQLVTHDRAGERVLEDLLIDAEQRLADEGIGGDIYLFKNNTDSAGNSYGCHENYLIVRAGEFSRISDVLLPFLVTRQLICGAGKVLQTPKAATFCLSQRAEHIWEGVSSATTRSRPIINTRDEPHADAEKYRRLHVIVGDSNMCESTTMLKVGTASLVL
;
A
#
# COMPACT_ATOMS: atom_id res chain seq x y z
N MET A 1 -0.39 7.03 -13.65
CA MET A 1 -0.04 6.93 -12.20
C MET A 1 -0.86 5.84 -11.53
N GLY A 2 -0.41 5.29 -10.41
CA GLY A 2 -1.13 4.29 -9.62
C GLY A 2 -0.65 4.25 -8.18
N ILE A 3 -1.46 3.63 -7.32
CA ILE A 3 -1.15 3.39 -5.90
C ILE A 3 -1.25 1.90 -5.61
N GLU A 4 -0.32 1.39 -4.82
CA GLU A 4 -0.36 0.07 -4.21
C GLU A 4 -0.60 0.25 -2.71
N THR A 5 -1.60 -0.42 -2.14
CA THR A 5 -1.93 -0.32 -0.72
C THR A 5 -2.00 -1.70 -0.10
N GLU A 6 -1.16 -1.94 0.91
CA GLU A 6 -1.21 -3.12 1.76
C GLU A 6 -2.20 -2.91 2.91
N PHE A 7 -2.89 -3.99 3.30
CA PHE A 7 -3.84 -3.99 4.40
C PHE A 7 -3.40 -4.97 5.49
N GLY A 8 -3.55 -4.54 6.74
CA GLY A 8 -3.45 -5.43 7.89
C GLY A 8 -4.73 -6.24 8.07
N VAL A 9 -4.59 -7.48 8.55
CA VAL A 9 -5.73 -8.35 8.82
C VAL A 9 -5.63 -8.97 10.21
N THR A 10 -6.79 -9.16 10.84
CA THR A 10 -6.90 -9.95 12.07
C THR A 10 -8.29 -10.59 12.17
N CYS A 11 -8.37 -11.66 12.92
CA CYS A 11 -9.65 -12.26 13.29
C CYS A 11 -9.69 -12.40 14.80
N THR A 12 -10.78 -11.93 15.44
CA THR A 12 -10.98 -12.01 16.88
C THR A 12 -12.28 -12.74 17.22
N PHE A 13 -12.30 -13.39 18.38
CA PHE A 13 -13.49 -13.99 18.95
C PHE A 13 -13.49 -13.70 20.46
N HIS A 14 -14.54 -13.07 20.96
CA HIS A 14 -14.63 -12.63 22.35
C HIS A 14 -13.43 -11.78 22.80
N GLY A 15 -12.93 -10.91 21.92
CA GLY A 15 -11.80 -10.01 22.19
C GLY A 15 -10.40 -10.66 22.13
N HIS A 16 -10.32 -11.94 21.80
CA HIS A 16 -9.05 -12.67 21.66
C HIS A 16 -8.78 -13.04 20.20
N ARG A 17 -7.50 -13.05 19.79
CA ARG A 17 -7.13 -13.49 18.45
C ARG A 17 -7.62 -14.93 18.23
N ARG A 18 -8.37 -15.15 17.16
CA ARG A 18 -8.95 -16.45 16.79
C ARG A 18 -8.14 -17.17 15.73
N LEU A 19 -7.69 -16.45 14.71
CA LEU A 19 -6.90 -16.94 13.59
C LEU A 19 -5.64 -16.10 13.44
N SER A 20 -4.59 -16.70 12.90
CA SER A 20 -3.38 -15.99 12.48
C SER A 20 -3.66 -15.13 11.25
N PRO A 21 -2.86 -14.09 10.96
CA PRO A 21 -3.00 -13.31 9.72
C PRO A 21 -2.95 -14.17 8.45
N ASP A 22 -2.09 -15.20 8.42
CA ASP A 22 -1.98 -16.14 7.29
C ASP A 22 -3.27 -16.96 7.08
N GLU A 23 -3.94 -17.35 8.15
CA GLU A 23 -5.21 -18.08 8.08
C GLU A 23 -6.31 -17.13 7.57
N VAL A 24 -6.38 -15.90 8.11
CA VAL A 24 -7.34 -14.88 7.66
C VAL A 24 -7.13 -14.58 6.18
N ALA A 25 -5.89 -14.35 5.75
CA ALA A 25 -5.57 -14.09 4.35
C ALA A 25 -6.01 -15.25 3.43
N ARG A 26 -5.85 -16.51 3.86
CA ARG A 26 -6.35 -17.68 3.12
C ARG A 26 -7.87 -17.70 2.99
N TYR A 27 -8.60 -17.32 4.03
CA TYR A 27 -10.07 -17.22 3.96
C TYR A 27 -10.50 -16.11 3.01
N LEU A 28 -9.92 -14.92 3.12
CA LEU A 28 -10.18 -13.79 2.22
C LEU A 28 -9.93 -14.15 0.75
N PHE A 29 -8.82 -14.83 0.46
CA PHE A 29 -8.39 -15.12 -0.91
C PHE A 29 -8.96 -16.41 -1.50
N ARG A 30 -9.75 -17.20 -0.77
CA ARG A 30 -10.43 -18.39 -1.35
C ARG A 30 -11.24 -18.06 -2.59
N ARG A 31 -12.00 -16.97 -2.55
CA ARG A 31 -12.77 -16.50 -3.72
C ARG A 31 -11.87 -16.01 -4.86
N VAL A 32 -10.82 -15.27 -4.53
CA VAL A 32 -9.83 -14.79 -5.51
C VAL A 32 -9.16 -15.94 -6.23
N VAL A 33 -8.72 -16.95 -5.49
CA VAL A 33 -8.13 -18.17 -6.07
C VAL A 33 -9.11 -18.92 -6.96
N SER A 34 -10.41 -18.92 -6.64
CA SER A 34 -11.43 -19.52 -7.50
C SER A 34 -11.60 -18.80 -8.83
N TRP A 35 -11.36 -17.49 -8.89
CA TRP A 35 -11.45 -16.71 -10.13
C TRP A 35 -10.25 -16.95 -11.06
N GLY A 36 -9.03 -16.91 -10.53
CA GLY A 36 -7.80 -16.92 -11.30
C GLY A 36 -6.88 -18.10 -11.07
N ARG A 37 -7.23 -19.05 -10.19
CA ARG A 37 -6.37 -20.15 -9.73
C ARG A 37 -5.04 -19.67 -9.12
N SER A 38 -5.02 -18.43 -8.64
CA SER A 38 -3.86 -17.76 -8.07
C SER A 38 -4.30 -16.76 -7.00
N SER A 39 -3.45 -16.48 -6.03
CA SER A 39 -3.61 -15.37 -5.09
C SER A 39 -3.11 -14.03 -5.67
N ASN A 40 -2.96 -13.95 -6.97
CA ASN A 40 -2.48 -12.78 -7.69
C ASN A 40 -3.25 -12.68 -9.01
N VAL A 41 -4.21 -11.76 -9.06
CA VAL A 41 -5.15 -11.64 -10.18
C VAL A 41 -5.33 -10.19 -10.61
N PHE A 42 -5.54 -9.99 -11.91
CA PHE A 42 -6.05 -8.74 -12.45
C PHE A 42 -7.58 -8.75 -12.42
N LEU A 43 -8.14 -7.65 -11.95
CA LEU A 43 -9.58 -7.44 -11.87
C LEU A 43 -10.13 -6.84 -13.18
N ARG A 44 -11.44 -6.87 -13.35
CA ARG A 44 -12.10 -6.32 -14.57
C ARG A 44 -11.87 -4.82 -14.76
N ASN A 45 -11.61 -4.08 -13.68
CA ASN A 45 -11.30 -2.65 -13.72
C ASN A 45 -9.82 -2.35 -14.02
N GLY A 46 -9.00 -3.37 -14.32
CA GLY A 46 -7.58 -3.23 -14.58
C GLY A 46 -6.70 -3.18 -13.32
N ALA A 47 -7.30 -3.15 -12.12
CA ALA A 47 -6.57 -3.22 -10.88
C ALA A 47 -6.02 -4.63 -10.62
N ARG A 48 -5.05 -4.73 -9.73
CA ARG A 48 -4.45 -6.00 -9.32
C ARG A 48 -4.69 -6.23 -7.84
N LEU A 49 -5.10 -7.45 -7.51
CA LEU A 49 -5.29 -7.90 -6.13
C LEU A 49 -4.40 -9.10 -5.86
N TYR A 50 -3.61 -9.06 -4.79
CA TYR A 50 -2.66 -10.13 -4.46
C TYR A 50 -2.34 -10.17 -2.97
N LEU A 51 -1.67 -11.26 -2.56
CA LEU A 51 -1.04 -11.37 -1.24
C LEU A 51 0.43 -11.02 -1.39
N ASP A 52 0.87 -10.00 -0.66
CA ASP A 52 2.28 -9.65 -0.53
C ASP A 52 2.94 -10.41 0.63
N VAL A 53 4.24 -10.19 0.81
CA VAL A 53 5.05 -10.80 1.88
C VAL A 53 4.42 -10.53 3.25
N GLY A 54 4.29 -11.58 4.05
CA GLY A 54 3.61 -11.50 5.35
C GLY A 54 2.10 -11.73 5.27
N SER A 55 1.61 -12.21 4.12
CA SER A 55 0.18 -12.47 3.88
C SER A 55 -0.69 -11.22 3.96
N HIS A 56 -0.11 -10.07 3.60
CA HIS A 56 -0.84 -8.83 3.53
C HIS A 56 -1.68 -8.78 2.24
N PRO A 57 -3.02 -8.64 2.32
CA PRO A 57 -3.80 -8.29 1.15
C PRO A 57 -3.32 -6.97 0.58
N GLU A 58 -3.00 -6.95 -0.70
CA GLU A 58 -2.55 -5.75 -1.39
C GLU A 58 -3.40 -5.49 -2.63
N TYR A 59 -3.82 -4.25 -2.77
CA TYR A 59 -4.55 -3.76 -3.92
C TYR A 59 -3.74 -2.69 -4.64
N ALA A 60 -3.39 -2.98 -5.89
CA ALA A 60 -2.80 -2.01 -6.81
C ALA A 60 -3.89 -1.48 -7.73
N THR A 61 -4.05 -0.16 -7.79
CA THR A 61 -5.01 0.48 -8.71
C THR A 61 -4.69 0.14 -10.15
N ALA A 62 -5.67 0.31 -11.04
CA ALA A 62 -5.39 0.38 -12.46
C ALA A 62 -4.47 1.59 -12.78
N GLU A 63 -3.91 1.60 -13.97
CA GLU A 63 -3.21 2.77 -14.50
C GLU A 63 -4.19 3.91 -14.68
N CYS A 64 -3.93 5.02 -13.99
CA CYS A 64 -4.80 6.20 -13.98
C CYS A 64 -4.10 7.38 -14.65
N ASP A 65 -4.84 8.16 -15.42
CA ASP A 65 -4.36 9.35 -16.10
C ASP A 65 -4.74 10.65 -15.39
N ASN A 66 -5.64 10.58 -14.41
CA ASN A 66 -6.02 11.70 -13.57
C ASN A 66 -6.28 11.30 -12.11
N LEU A 67 -6.30 12.31 -11.22
CA LEU A 67 -6.40 12.10 -9.77
C LEU A 67 -7.76 11.58 -9.32
N THR A 68 -8.84 12.02 -9.96
CA THR A 68 -10.20 11.55 -9.62
C THR A 68 -10.32 10.07 -9.91
N GLN A 69 -9.82 9.61 -11.05
CA GLN A 69 -9.78 8.20 -11.41
C GLN A 69 -8.95 7.40 -10.40
N LEU A 70 -7.76 7.90 -10.03
CA LEU A 70 -6.89 7.25 -9.05
C LEU A 70 -7.58 7.05 -7.70
N VAL A 71 -8.18 8.12 -7.16
CA VAL A 71 -8.89 8.04 -5.86
C VAL A 71 -10.10 7.12 -5.94
N THR A 72 -10.83 7.14 -7.06
CA THR A 72 -11.95 6.22 -7.29
C THR A 72 -11.48 4.76 -7.29
N HIS A 73 -10.34 4.46 -7.92
CA HIS A 73 -9.75 3.13 -7.91
C HIS A 73 -9.26 2.71 -6.52
N ASP A 74 -8.64 3.61 -5.75
CA ASP A 74 -8.22 3.34 -4.36
C ASP A 74 -9.43 2.96 -3.49
N ARG A 75 -10.52 3.73 -3.59
CA ARG A 75 -11.78 3.41 -2.90
C ARG A 75 -12.46 2.14 -3.39
N ALA A 76 -12.38 1.86 -4.69
CA ALA A 76 -12.89 0.60 -5.23
C ALA A 76 -12.14 -0.61 -4.64
N GLY A 77 -10.83 -0.47 -4.39
CA GLY A 77 -10.02 -1.51 -3.71
C GLY A 77 -10.52 -1.81 -2.31
N GLU A 78 -10.84 -0.78 -1.53
CA GLU A 78 -11.41 -0.95 -0.19
C GLU A 78 -12.74 -1.72 -0.24
N ARG A 79 -13.62 -1.40 -1.19
CA ARG A 79 -14.89 -2.12 -1.39
C ARG A 79 -14.72 -3.57 -1.81
N VAL A 80 -13.77 -3.84 -2.71
CA VAL A 80 -13.45 -5.22 -3.12
C VAL A 80 -12.98 -6.05 -1.92
N LEU A 81 -12.12 -5.48 -1.08
CA LEU A 81 -11.64 -6.17 0.11
C LEU A 81 -12.73 -6.35 1.18
N GLU A 82 -13.63 -5.37 1.34
CA GLU A 82 -14.81 -5.48 2.21
C GLU A 82 -15.73 -6.62 1.76
N ASP A 83 -16.01 -6.75 0.46
CA ASP A 83 -16.81 -7.85 -0.09
C ASP A 83 -16.14 -9.22 0.16
N LEU A 84 -14.81 -9.30 0.04
CA LEU A 84 -14.06 -10.52 0.34
C LEU A 84 -14.09 -10.86 1.84
N LEU A 85 -14.08 -9.84 2.71
CA LEU A 85 -14.19 -10.01 4.16
C LEU A 85 -15.55 -10.61 4.53
N ILE A 86 -16.64 -10.04 4.00
CA ILE A 86 -18.00 -10.54 4.25
C ILE A 86 -18.12 -12.02 3.81
N ASP A 87 -17.62 -12.33 2.62
CA ASP A 87 -17.59 -13.71 2.12
C ASP A 87 -16.76 -14.64 3.01
N ALA A 88 -15.64 -14.14 3.56
CA ALA A 88 -14.77 -14.93 4.43
C ALA A 88 -15.43 -15.22 5.79
N GLU A 89 -16.09 -14.23 6.39
CA GLU A 89 -16.84 -14.40 7.64
C GLU A 89 -18.00 -15.42 7.48
N GLN A 90 -18.73 -15.35 6.37
CA GLN A 90 -19.77 -16.33 6.09
C GLN A 90 -19.20 -17.75 6.04
N ARG A 91 -18.04 -17.95 5.41
CA ARG A 91 -17.39 -19.26 5.35
C ARG A 91 -16.90 -19.73 6.73
N LEU A 92 -16.37 -18.82 7.55
CA LEU A 92 -16.01 -19.15 8.93
C LEU A 92 -17.23 -19.68 9.70
N ALA A 93 -18.37 -18.99 9.55
CA ALA A 93 -19.63 -19.41 10.18
C ALA A 93 -20.10 -20.78 9.66
N ASP A 94 -20.07 -21.01 8.35
CA ASP A 94 -20.46 -22.28 7.71
C ASP A 94 -19.55 -23.45 8.17
N GLU A 95 -18.27 -23.17 8.47
CA GLU A 95 -17.31 -24.15 9.01
C GLU A 95 -17.40 -24.29 10.54
N GLY A 96 -18.32 -23.58 11.21
CA GLY A 96 -18.49 -23.60 12.67
C GLY A 96 -17.36 -22.88 13.43
N ILE A 97 -16.61 -22.02 12.75
CA ILE A 97 -15.54 -21.21 13.33
C ILE A 97 -16.14 -19.82 13.66
N GLY A 98 -16.24 -19.48 14.95
CA GLY A 98 -16.64 -18.15 15.37
C GLY A 98 -15.51 -17.14 15.19
N GLY A 99 -15.86 -15.90 14.89
CA GLY A 99 -14.92 -14.78 14.86
C GLY A 99 -15.29 -13.71 13.84
N ASP A 100 -14.87 -12.48 14.16
CA ASP A 100 -15.03 -11.31 13.30
C ASP A 100 -13.68 -10.98 12.66
N ILE A 101 -13.67 -10.73 11.35
CA ILE A 101 -12.50 -10.34 10.58
C ILE A 101 -12.43 -8.83 10.50
N TYR A 102 -11.24 -8.29 10.72
CA TYR A 102 -10.96 -6.86 10.58
C TYR A 102 -9.88 -6.64 9.52
N LEU A 103 -10.12 -5.66 8.66
CA LEU A 103 -9.18 -5.12 7.70
C LEU A 103 -8.77 -3.72 8.13
N PHE A 104 -7.47 -3.45 8.09
CA PHE A 104 -6.91 -2.18 8.48
C PHE A 104 -6.11 -1.57 7.33
N LYS A 105 -6.48 -0.37 6.93
CA LYS A 105 -5.64 0.49 6.09
C LYS A 105 -4.69 1.27 7.01
N ASN A 106 -3.81 0.54 7.69
CA ASN A 106 -2.86 1.08 8.64
C ASN A 106 -1.46 1.20 8.00
N ASN A 107 -0.59 1.98 8.63
CA ASN A 107 0.78 2.18 8.17
C ASN A 107 1.78 1.35 8.99
N THR A 108 1.49 1.17 10.27
CA THR A 108 2.29 0.35 11.18
C THR A 108 1.36 -0.35 12.17
N ASP A 109 1.77 -1.52 12.66
CA ASP A 109 1.08 -2.23 13.72
C ASP A 109 1.80 -2.10 15.08
N SER A 110 1.22 -2.69 16.13
CA SER A 110 1.79 -2.69 17.47
C SER A 110 3.06 -3.52 17.63
N ALA A 111 3.34 -4.41 16.67
CA ALA A 111 4.57 -5.20 16.63
C ALA A 111 5.71 -4.50 15.88
N GLY A 112 5.43 -3.32 15.28
CA GLY A 112 6.39 -2.55 14.51
C GLY A 112 6.52 -2.97 13.05
N ASN A 113 5.59 -3.79 12.53
CA ASN A 113 5.54 -4.08 11.10
C ASN A 113 5.02 -2.86 10.34
N SER A 114 5.58 -2.60 9.15
CA SER A 114 5.15 -1.52 8.27
C SER A 114 4.39 -2.09 7.08
N TYR A 115 3.27 -1.44 6.76
CA TYR A 115 2.40 -1.76 5.62
C TYR A 115 2.65 -0.74 4.52
N GLY A 116 2.83 -1.21 3.28
CA GLY A 116 3.18 -0.38 2.14
C GLY A 116 2.01 0.49 1.66
N CYS A 117 2.36 1.69 1.23
CA CYS A 117 1.52 2.53 0.39
C CYS A 117 2.42 3.16 -0.68
N HIS A 118 2.59 2.45 -1.77
CA HIS A 118 3.55 2.82 -2.80
C HIS A 118 2.87 3.61 -3.93
N GLU A 119 3.62 4.53 -4.51
CA GLU A 119 3.15 5.31 -5.64
C GLU A 119 3.96 4.93 -6.88
N ASN A 120 3.29 4.82 -8.01
CA ASN A 120 3.89 4.50 -9.29
C ASN A 120 3.59 5.60 -10.31
N TYR A 121 4.63 6.08 -10.96
CA TYR A 121 4.52 7.08 -12.02
C TYR A 121 5.26 6.58 -13.27
N LEU A 122 4.58 6.65 -14.40
CA LEU A 122 5.22 6.38 -15.69
C LEU A 122 5.89 7.67 -16.17
N ILE A 123 7.21 7.65 -16.26
CA ILE A 123 7.99 8.81 -16.70
C ILE A 123 8.81 8.46 -17.94
N VAL A 124 9.09 9.46 -18.78
CA VAL A 124 9.94 9.28 -19.96
C VAL A 124 11.39 9.07 -19.56
N ARG A 125 12.13 8.28 -20.36
CA ARG A 125 13.58 8.07 -20.16
C ARG A 125 14.45 9.22 -20.67
N ALA A 126 13.86 10.31 -21.15
CA ALA A 126 14.60 11.48 -21.56
C ALA A 126 15.23 12.18 -20.34
N GLY A 127 16.55 12.35 -20.36
CA GLY A 127 17.29 13.01 -19.28
C GLY A 127 17.90 12.04 -18.24
N GLU A 128 18.68 12.62 -17.35
CA GLU A 128 19.38 11.88 -16.29
C GLU A 128 18.43 11.64 -15.11
N PHE A 129 18.28 10.39 -14.71
CA PHE A 129 17.48 10.01 -13.53
C PHE A 129 17.98 10.67 -12.25
N SER A 130 19.28 10.94 -12.14
CA SER A 130 19.88 11.66 -11.01
C SER A 130 19.24 13.03 -10.80
N ARG A 131 18.98 13.80 -11.86
CA ARG A 131 18.34 15.13 -11.76
C ARG A 131 16.92 15.05 -11.24
N ILE A 132 16.18 14.01 -11.63
CA ILE A 132 14.83 13.76 -11.09
C ILE A 132 14.91 13.46 -9.61
N SER A 133 15.82 12.59 -9.18
CA SER A 133 15.98 12.22 -7.78
C SER A 133 16.44 13.40 -6.92
N ASP A 134 17.31 14.28 -7.42
CA ASP A 134 17.81 15.45 -6.70
C ASP A 134 16.69 16.46 -6.36
N VAL A 135 15.68 16.57 -7.22
CA VAL A 135 14.50 17.41 -6.97
C VAL A 135 13.46 16.67 -6.13
N LEU A 136 13.22 15.40 -6.47
CA LEU A 136 12.12 14.65 -5.88
C LEU A 136 12.40 14.20 -4.45
N LEU A 137 13.64 13.84 -4.09
CA LEU A 137 13.97 13.40 -2.73
C LEU A 137 13.66 14.44 -1.66
N PRO A 138 14.13 15.71 -1.76
CA PRO A 138 13.77 16.75 -0.81
C PRO A 138 12.27 16.99 -0.73
N PHE A 139 11.57 16.96 -1.88
CA PHE A 139 10.13 17.11 -1.93
C PHE A 139 9.43 15.96 -1.19
N LEU A 140 9.79 14.69 -1.45
CA LEU A 140 9.18 13.52 -0.81
C LEU A 140 9.38 13.51 0.71
N VAL A 141 10.52 14.01 1.19
CA VAL A 141 10.78 14.17 2.62
C VAL A 141 9.89 15.26 3.21
N THR A 142 9.85 16.44 2.60
CA THR A 142 9.07 17.58 3.11
C THR A 142 7.56 17.40 2.94
N ARG A 143 7.12 16.63 1.95
CA ARG A 143 5.71 16.29 1.71
C ARG A 143 5.03 15.65 2.93
N GLN A 144 5.79 15.00 3.80
CA GLN A 144 5.24 14.39 5.02
C GLN A 144 4.61 15.42 5.97
N LEU A 145 4.95 16.70 5.85
CA LEU A 145 4.31 17.80 6.60
C LEU A 145 2.81 17.91 6.29
N ILE A 146 2.40 17.59 5.07
CA ILE A 146 1.02 17.72 4.59
C ILE A 146 0.30 16.38 4.36
N CYS A 147 1.04 15.30 4.16
CA CYS A 147 0.49 13.98 3.79
C CYS A 147 0.83 12.88 4.80
N GLY A 148 1.63 13.16 5.82
CA GLY A 148 1.93 12.21 6.88
C GLY A 148 0.68 11.90 7.71
N ALA A 149 0.47 10.62 8.04
CA ALA A 149 -0.69 10.17 8.82
C ALA A 149 -0.54 10.44 10.33
N GLY A 150 0.66 10.79 10.78
CA GLY A 150 0.97 11.07 12.17
C GLY A 150 0.91 9.84 13.09
N LYS A 151 1.78 9.78 14.06
CA LYS A 151 1.67 8.83 15.17
C LYS A 151 2.33 9.33 16.44
N VAL A 152 1.92 8.78 17.57
CA VAL A 152 2.66 8.91 18.83
C VAL A 152 3.55 7.68 18.98
N LEU A 153 4.85 7.90 18.86
CA LEU A 153 5.85 6.88 19.13
C LEU A 153 6.13 6.85 20.63
N GLN A 154 5.78 5.75 21.26
CA GLN A 154 5.94 5.57 22.69
C GLN A 154 7.15 4.68 22.97
N THR A 155 8.09 5.18 23.77
CA THR A 155 9.25 4.45 24.26
C THR A 155 9.19 4.36 25.79
N PRO A 156 9.99 3.49 26.45
CA PRO A 156 10.03 3.44 27.91
C PRO A 156 10.42 4.78 28.58
N LYS A 157 11.03 5.69 27.84
CA LYS A 157 11.56 6.96 28.36
C LYS A 157 10.78 8.20 27.94
N ALA A 158 10.04 8.13 26.84
CA ALA A 158 9.39 9.30 26.26
C ALA A 158 8.25 8.92 25.30
N ALA A 159 7.35 9.87 25.08
CA ALA A 159 6.39 9.85 23.99
C ALA A 159 6.71 10.98 23.02
N THR A 160 6.81 10.68 21.73
CA THR A 160 7.17 11.65 20.68
C THR A 160 6.12 11.61 19.58
N PHE A 161 5.65 12.76 19.13
CA PHE A 161 4.81 12.84 17.94
C PHE A 161 5.68 12.79 16.68
N CYS A 162 5.33 11.89 15.75
CA CYS A 162 5.94 11.75 14.45
C CYS A 162 4.95 12.15 13.37
N LEU A 163 5.38 12.95 12.39
CA LEU A 163 4.54 13.40 11.28
C LEU A 163 4.13 12.25 10.36
N SER A 164 5.02 11.29 10.12
CA SER A 164 4.77 10.10 9.32
C SER A 164 4.83 8.86 10.19
N GLN A 165 3.96 7.90 9.91
CA GLN A 165 3.98 6.60 10.59
C GLN A 165 5.07 5.69 10.05
N ARG A 166 5.43 5.81 8.75
CA ARG A 166 6.35 4.91 8.07
C ARG A 166 7.78 5.44 7.91
N ALA A 167 8.02 6.74 8.16
CA ALA A 167 9.33 7.36 7.91
C ALA A 167 10.48 6.65 8.64
N GLU A 168 10.27 6.12 9.82
CA GLU A 168 11.29 5.38 10.58
C GLU A 168 11.72 4.03 9.95
N HIS A 169 10.95 3.52 8.97
CA HIS A 169 11.25 2.30 8.24
C HIS A 169 11.99 2.56 6.91
N ILE A 170 12.25 3.83 6.58
CA ILE A 170 12.89 4.26 5.34
C ILE A 170 14.32 4.73 5.65
N TRP A 171 15.32 4.06 5.08
CA TRP A 171 16.73 4.25 5.45
C TRP A 171 17.62 4.76 4.33
N GLU A 172 17.16 4.68 3.07
CA GLU A 172 17.94 5.05 1.89
C GLU A 172 17.19 6.02 1.01
N GLY A 173 17.91 6.86 0.26
CA GLY A 173 17.29 7.76 -0.72
C GLY A 173 16.80 7.01 -1.94
N VAL A 174 17.73 6.34 -2.63
CA VAL A 174 17.47 5.59 -3.87
C VAL A 174 18.23 4.27 -3.83
N SER A 175 17.52 3.15 -3.95
CA SER A 175 18.14 1.83 -4.05
C SER A 175 17.19 0.78 -4.63
N SER A 176 17.69 -0.43 -4.88
CA SER A 176 16.88 -1.58 -5.31
C SER A 176 16.43 -2.47 -4.14
N ALA A 177 16.73 -2.10 -2.90
CA ALA A 177 16.40 -2.89 -1.72
C ALA A 177 14.87 -2.95 -1.50
N THR A 178 14.39 -4.09 -1.00
CA THR A 178 12.93 -4.32 -0.85
C THR A 178 12.50 -4.58 0.59
N THR A 179 13.37 -5.13 1.44
CA THR A 179 12.92 -5.62 2.76
C THR A 179 13.59 -4.97 3.97
N ARG A 180 14.89 -4.79 3.99
CA ARG A 180 15.61 -4.32 5.18
C ARG A 180 15.99 -2.85 5.15
N SER A 181 16.45 -2.36 4.00
CA SER A 181 16.82 -0.95 3.80
C SER A 181 15.89 -0.35 2.77
N ARG A 182 14.64 -0.10 3.17
CA ARG A 182 13.64 0.46 2.25
C ARG A 182 14.07 1.86 1.81
N PRO A 183 14.14 2.13 0.50
CA PRO A 183 14.45 3.45 -0.02
C PRO A 183 13.23 4.36 -0.09
N ILE A 184 13.47 5.65 -0.28
CA ILE A 184 12.42 6.61 -0.67
C ILE A 184 11.94 6.28 -2.08
N ILE A 185 12.90 6.04 -3.01
CA ILE A 185 12.63 5.66 -4.41
C ILE A 185 13.30 4.32 -4.68
N ASN A 186 12.51 3.34 -5.10
CA ASN A 186 13.02 2.05 -5.52
C ASN A 186 13.36 2.07 -7.02
N THR A 187 14.53 1.54 -7.36
CA THR A 187 15.04 1.55 -8.74
C THR A 187 14.56 0.37 -9.59
N ARG A 188 13.67 -0.50 -9.07
CA ARG A 188 13.04 -1.55 -9.89
C ARG A 188 12.21 -0.90 -10.99
N ASP A 189 12.65 -1.15 -12.20
CA ASP A 189 12.15 -0.53 -13.41
C ASP A 189 11.35 -1.56 -14.22
N GLU A 190 10.08 -1.67 -13.95
CA GLU A 190 9.15 -2.57 -14.63
C GLU A 190 7.96 -1.72 -15.11
N PRO A 191 8.08 -0.98 -16.22
CA PRO A 191 7.15 0.07 -16.58
C PRO A 191 5.79 -0.42 -17.08
N HIS A 192 5.63 -1.71 -17.41
CA HIS A 192 4.42 -2.24 -18.08
C HIS A 192 4.01 -1.43 -19.34
N ALA A 193 4.99 -0.81 -19.99
CA ALA A 193 4.88 0.03 -21.16
C ALA A 193 6.12 -0.18 -22.05
N ASP A 194 6.29 0.62 -23.10
CA ASP A 194 7.51 0.61 -23.94
C ASP A 194 8.74 0.96 -23.07
N ALA A 195 9.48 -0.07 -22.67
CA ALA A 195 10.62 0.05 -21.77
C ALA A 195 11.82 0.80 -22.36
N GLU A 196 11.86 1.03 -23.68
CA GLU A 196 12.87 1.88 -24.30
C GLU A 196 12.59 3.37 -24.11
N LYS A 197 11.30 3.74 -24.01
CA LYS A 197 10.85 5.13 -23.88
C LYS A 197 10.51 5.54 -22.47
N TYR A 198 10.02 4.60 -21.67
CA TYR A 198 9.46 4.89 -20.35
C TYR A 198 10.12 4.08 -19.26
N ARG A 199 10.05 4.61 -18.04
CA ARG A 199 10.39 3.89 -16.81
C ARG A 199 9.29 4.05 -15.78
N ARG A 200 9.17 3.07 -14.90
CA ARG A 200 8.37 3.20 -13.69
C ARG A 200 9.18 3.89 -12.60
N LEU A 201 8.74 5.05 -12.17
CA LEU A 201 9.21 5.65 -10.93
C LEU A 201 8.40 5.03 -9.80
N HIS A 202 9.07 4.30 -8.92
CA HIS A 202 8.44 3.58 -7.80
C HIS A 202 8.81 4.27 -6.48
N VAL A 203 7.86 5.00 -5.91
CA VAL A 203 8.01 5.75 -4.65
C VAL A 203 7.50 4.90 -3.50
N ILE A 204 8.39 4.56 -2.58
CA ILE A 204 8.11 3.67 -1.43
C ILE A 204 7.68 4.47 -0.19
N VAL A 205 8.25 5.66 -0.01
CA VAL A 205 7.95 6.54 1.12
C VAL A 205 6.54 7.11 1.01
N GLY A 206 5.95 7.33 2.15
CA GLY A 206 4.62 7.92 2.29
C GLY A 206 3.69 6.99 3.01
N ASP A 207 2.77 7.59 3.72
CA ASP A 207 1.76 6.90 4.48
C ASP A 207 0.51 6.64 3.63
N SER A 208 -0.19 5.57 3.93
CA SER A 208 -1.57 5.37 3.50
C SER A 208 -2.46 6.41 4.18
N ASN A 209 -3.36 7.02 3.42
CA ASN A 209 -4.26 8.07 3.91
C ASN A 209 -5.71 7.59 3.87
N MET A 210 -6.46 7.88 4.94
CA MET A 210 -7.89 7.55 5.03
C MET A 210 -8.78 8.58 4.31
N CYS A 211 -8.27 9.80 4.10
CA CYS A 211 -9.01 10.88 3.47
C CYS A 211 -8.63 11.00 1.99
N GLU A 212 -9.63 11.01 1.11
CA GLU A 212 -9.43 11.13 -0.35
C GLU A 212 -8.69 12.41 -0.73
N SER A 213 -9.01 13.53 -0.08
CA SER A 213 -8.33 14.80 -0.36
C SER A 213 -6.85 14.76 -0.02
N THR A 214 -6.45 14.05 1.05
CA THR A 214 -5.04 13.86 1.38
C THR A 214 -4.35 12.95 0.35
N THR A 215 -5.01 11.90 -0.11
CA THR A 215 -4.51 11.05 -1.20
C THR A 215 -4.33 11.86 -2.50
N MET A 216 -5.31 12.70 -2.84
CA MET A 216 -5.20 13.60 -4.00
C MET A 216 -4.04 14.58 -3.86
N LEU A 217 -3.85 15.20 -2.70
CA LEU A 217 -2.71 16.09 -2.43
C LEU A 217 -1.38 15.34 -2.55
N LYS A 218 -1.28 14.16 -1.94
CA LYS A 218 -0.07 13.35 -1.95
C LYS A 218 0.39 13.03 -3.37
N VAL A 219 -0.49 12.46 -4.18
CA VAL A 219 -0.17 12.02 -5.54
C VAL A 219 -0.13 13.21 -6.50
N GLY A 220 -1.07 14.16 -6.35
CA GLY A 220 -1.16 15.32 -7.22
C GLY A 220 0.05 16.23 -7.12
N THR A 221 0.51 16.53 -5.91
CA THR A 221 1.72 17.35 -5.74
C THR A 221 2.96 16.65 -6.27
N ALA A 222 3.09 15.33 -6.10
CA ALA A 222 4.19 14.58 -6.69
C ALA A 222 4.15 14.60 -8.22
N SER A 223 2.95 14.48 -8.82
CA SER A 223 2.78 14.58 -10.28
C SER A 223 3.11 15.96 -10.85
N LEU A 224 2.98 17.03 -10.04
CA LEU A 224 3.35 18.38 -10.45
C LEU A 224 4.85 18.67 -10.31
N VAL A 225 5.54 17.94 -9.45
CA VAL A 225 7.00 18.05 -9.25
C VAL A 225 7.76 17.24 -10.29
N LEU A 226 7.17 16.16 -10.81
CA LEU A 226 7.71 15.30 -11.88
C LEU A 226 7.63 15.97 -13.24
#